data_d3889423055aaccb917d19cdca695072
#
_entry.id   d3889423055aaccb917d19cdca695072
#
_cell.length_a   1.000
_cell.length_b   1.000
_cell.length_c   1.000
_cell.angle_alpha   90.00
_cell.angle_beta   90.00
_cell.angle_gamma   90.00
#
_symmetry.space_group_name_H-M   'P 1'
#
loop_
_entity.id
_entity.type
_entity.pdbx_description
1 polymer ?
#
loop_
_entity_poly.entity_id
_entity_poly.type
_entity_poly.pdbx_seq_one_letter_code
_entity_poly.pdbx_strand_id
1 'polypeptide(L)'
;MHDLNMIAGVQVKYADRQKFSNTGYGYQYNEGGKVTVDYRIMKMMIESNFDYYGMGTTRDRFAAFYFNADYGFDSRYIFSGTVRYDGTNALGSNRSARWLPTWNVSAKWNISNEHFMESTEWIDQLSLRGSYGLTASMNSSASASAKFVNENTKRPYGNEIESVITLEALENSELTWEKGHVLNLGIDIGLFNRRLDVIFDYWRRNSFDLIASLKNSAIGGTLYKYANYADMESRGYDLAIGITPIRTKDWNWKSNLTLGYTTTKITNSKNMPSIYNMINASGGNREGYPVGSLFSIQYKGLEHDTGVPLFINESGVIANSVYFQSTNLDYLKYEGPIDPEYTGGWSNTFRWKDLSLNVFLTFQAGNKIRLAPAFKTSYSELDAMSSVFFDRWMQPGDEKYTNVPSIVDVLTADGFKSKYPYNSYNYSTERVAKGDFIRLKTISLTYKVPKHYLQRTKVLSDVSLTVAGSNLWLIYADKKLNGQDPEFYNTGGVAQPLSRQFTIALNIGF
;
A
#
# COMPACT_ATOMS: atom_id res chain seq x y z
N MET A 1 -31.59 17.83 28.21
CA MET A 1 -30.36 18.44 28.76
C MET A 1 -29.50 18.94 27.60
N HIS A 2 -28.94 20.16 27.72
CA HIS A 2 -28.05 20.72 26.69
C HIS A 2 -26.61 20.53 27.15
N ASP A 3 -25.75 20.06 26.26
CA ASP A 3 -24.34 19.93 26.50
C ASP A 3 -23.57 20.65 25.36
N LEU A 4 -22.65 21.56 25.73
CA LEU A 4 -21.89 22.35 24.80
C LEU A 4 -20.42 22.30 25.20
N ASN A 5 -19.61 21.77 24.31
CA ASN A 5 -18.15 21.73 24.46
C ASN A 5 -17.49 22.53 23.33
N MET A 6 -16.59 23.44 23.69
CA MET A 6 -15.87 24.26 22.72
C MET A 6 -14.39 24.24 23.02
N ILE A 7 -13.58 24.09 22.01
CA ILE A 7 -12.13 24.15 22.10
C ILE A 7 -11.59 25.08 21.00
N ALA A 8 -10.78 26.06 21.40
CA ALA A 8 -10.01 26.88 20.47
C ALA A 8 -8.53 26.77 20.81
N GLY A 9 -7.69 26.75 19.79
CA GLY A 9 -6.25 26.64 20.04
C GLY A 9 -5.39 27.09 18.87
N VAL A 10 -4.13 27.23 19.19
CA VAL A 10 -3.05 27.54 18.25
C VAL A 10 -1.99 26.46 18.34
N GLN A 11 -1.52 25.99 17.22
CA GLN A 11 -0.44 25.03 17.10
C GLN A 11 0.70 25.64 16.31
N VAL A 12 1.92 25.60 16.86
CA VAL A 12 3.15 25.97 16.14
C VAL A 12 4.10 24.79 16.21
N LYS A 13 4.63 24.39 15.06
CA LYS A 13 5.63 23.32 14.98
C LYS A 13 6.85 23.84 14.21
N TYR A 14 8.00 23.67 14.80
CA TYR A 14 9.29 23.83 14.17
C TYR A 14 10.04 22.50 14.24
N ALA A 15 10.50 22.02 13.11
CA ALA A 15 11.32 20.81 13.04
C ALA A 15 12.57 21.08 12.19
N ASP A 16 13.73 20.92 12.80
CA ASP A 16 15.03 20.90 12.14
C ASP A 16 15.51 19.44 12.14
N ARG A 17 15.63 18.86 10.94
CA ARG A 17 16.02 17.46 10.76
C ARG A 17 17.34 17.42 10.02
N GLN A 18 18.30 16.73 10.60
CA GLN A 18 19.56 16.41 9.96
C GLN A 18 19.58 14.92 9.63
N LYS A 19 19.86 14.61 8.37
CA LYS A 19 20.01 13.24 7.88
C LYS A 19 21.47 13.03 7.51
N PHE A 20 22.08 12.02 8.10
CA PHE A 20 23.41 11.56 7.74
C PHE A 20 23.27 10.19 7.06
N SER A 21 23.93 10.00 5.94
CA SER A 21 24.01 8.72 5.26
C SER A 21 25.48 8.34 5.07
N ASN A 22 25.80 7.08 5.36
CA ASN A 22 27.12 6.53 5.14
C ASN A 22 26.99 5.28 4.29
N THR A 23 27.77 5.19 3.21
CA THR A 23 27.83 4.01 2.34
C THR A 23 29.19 3.34 2.53
N GLY A 24 29.20 2.11 3.05
CA GLY A 24 30.42 1.31 3.21
C GLY A 24 30.69 0.51 1.95
N TYR A 25 31.76 0.80 1.24
CA TYR A 25 32.23 0.01 0.11
C TYR A 25 33.19 -1.07 0.60
N GLY A 26 33.19 -2.23 -0.07
CA GLY A 26 34.09 -3.34 0.25
C GLY A 26 33.68 -4.17 1.47
N TYR A 27 32.38 -4.21 1.80
CA TYR A 27 31.87 -5.06 2.85
C TYR A 27 31.89 -6.53 2.44
N GLN A 28 32.61 -7.35 3.21
CA GLN A 28 32.77 -8.78 2.94
C GLN A 28 31.90 -9.62 3.88
N TYR A 29 30.76 -10.06 3.38
CA TYR A 29 29.80 -10.87 4.16
C TYR A 29 30.36 -12.22 4.58
N ASN A 30 31.23 -12.81 3.78
CA ASN A 30 31.87 -14.11 4.01
C ASN A 30 33.04 -14.07 5.01
N GLU A 31 33.54 -12.88 5.36
CA GLU A 31 34.63 -12.68 6.31
C GLU A 31 34.20 -12.04 7.64
N GLY A 32 32.99 -12.30 8.06
CA GLY A 32 32.45 -11.80 9.33
C GLY A 32 32.13 -10.32 9.35
N GLY A 33 31.79 -9.72 8.21
CA GLY A 33 31.35 -8.33 8.11
C GLY A 33 32.47 -7.30 8.24
N LYS A 34 33.71 -7.66 7.90
CA LYS A 34 34.83 -6.71 7.87
C LYS A 34 34.73 -5.81 6.66
N VAL A 35 34.97 -4.52 6.87
CA VAL A 35 35.10 -3.55 5.79
C VAL A 35 36.59 -3.40 5.47
N THR A 36 37.00 -3.86 4.29
CA THR A 36 38.35 -3.58 3.77
C THR A 36 38.27 -2.31 2.95
N VAL A 37 38.72 -1.21 3.51
CA VAL A 37 38.73 0.09 2.84
C VAL A 37 40.00 0.17 1.98
N ASP A 38 39.85 0.07 0.65
CA ASP A 38 40.92 0.45 -0.29
C ASP A 38 40.68 1.90 -0.74
N TYR A 39 41.64 2.76 -0.46
CA TYR A 39 41.63 4.17 -0.86
C TYR A 39 41.35 4.37 -2.35
N ARG A 40 41.88 3.48 -3.21
CA ARG A 40 41.69 3.55 -4.66
C ARG A 40 40.25 3.31 -5.07
N ILE A 41 39.58 2.36 -4.43
CA ILE A 41 38.15 2.09 -4.64
C ILE A 41 37.31 3.27 -4.17
N MET A 42 37.60 3.82 -2.98
CA MET A 42 36.90 5.00 -2.48
C MET A 42 37.05 6.19 -3.41
N LYS A 43 38.27 6.46 -3.89
CA LYS A 43 38.54 7.54 -4.83
C LYS A 43 37.74 7.35 -6.13
N MET A 44 37.78 6.16 -6.71
CA MET A 44 37.02 5.83 -7.92
C MET A 44 35.52 5.99 -7.75
N MET A 45 34.97 5.59 -6.59
CA MET A 45 33.55 5.75 -6.28
C MET A 45 33.15 7.22 -6.18
N ILE A 46 33.92 8.04 -5.44
CA ILE A 46 33.68 9.48 -5.33
C ILE A 46 33.75 10.17 -6.69
N GLU A 47 34.75 9.82 -7.50
CA GLU A 47 34.92 10.33 -8.88
C GLU A 47 33.78 9.91 -9.83
N SER A 48 33.05 8.85 -9.48
CA SER A 48 31.89 8.33 -10.20
C SER A 48 30.55 8.78 -9.58
N ASN A 49 30.54 9.77 -8.70
CA ASN A 49 29.38 10.30 -7.96
C ASN A 49 28.68 9.26 -7.05
N PHE A 50 29.45 8.30 -6.54
CA PHE A 50 29.01 7.38 -5.49
C PHE A 50 29.61 7.83 -4.16
N ASP A 51 28.92 8.72 -3.47
CA ASP A 51 29.40 9.29 -2.23
C ASP A 51 29.36 8.25 -1.10
N TYR A 52 30.42 8.22 -0.26
CA TYR A 52 30.44 7.42 0.96
C TYR A 52 29.78 8.12 2.14
N TYR A 53 29.59 9.43 2.06
CA TYR A 53 28.97 10.26 3.09
C TYR A 53 28.02 11.27 2.46
N GLY A 54 26.84 11.38 3.02
CA GLY A 54 25.85 12.38 2.64
C GLY A 54 25.28 13.07 3.88
N MET A 55 25.02 14.36 3.77
CA MET A 55 24.36 15.15 4.81
C MET A 55 23.24 15.97 4.19
N GLY A 56 22.06 15.87 4.79
CA GLY A 56 20.90 16.68 4.41
C GLY A 56 20.31 17.38 5.63
N THR A 57 19.85 18.61 5.44
CA THR A 57 19.14 19.37 6.47
C THR A 57 17.78 19.82 5.93
N THR A 58 16.71 19.55 6.67
CA THR A 58 15.36 19.98 6.34
C THR A 58 14.77 20.78 7.49
N ARG A 59 14.19 21.95 7.20
CA ARG A 59 13.56 22.83 8.18
C ARG A 59 12.11 23.04 7.87
N ASP A 60 11.24 22.44 8.66
CA ASP A 60 9.78 22.55 8.52
C ASP A 60 9.23 23.52 9.55
N ARG A 61 8.43 24.48 9.10
CA ARG A 61 7.68 25.41 9.93
C ARG A 61 6.20 25.25 9.59
N PHE A 62 5.41 25.04 10.62
CA PHE A 62 3.98 24.85 10.51
C PHE A 62 3.28 25.67 11.60
N ALA A 63 2.20 26.34 11.24
CA ALA A 63 1.33 27.04 12.17
C ALA A 63 -0.13 26.75 11.84
N ALA A 64 -0.96 26.57 12.86
CA ALA A 64 -2.38 26.31 12.69
C ALA A 64 -3.20 27.02 13.76
N PHE A 65 -4.37 27.49 13.38
CA PHE A 65 -5.42 27.99 14.26
C PHE A 65 -6.62 27.06 14.10
N TYR A 66 -7.21 26.62 15.20
CA TYR A 66 -8.36 25.72 15.14
C TYR A 66 -9.43 26.07 16.16
N PHE A 67 -10.64 25.77 15.78
CA PHE A 67 -11.82 25.85 16.62
C PHE A 67 -12.68 24.62 16.40
N ASN A 68 -13.13 24.00 17.49
CA ASN A 68 -14.09 22.90 17.50
C ASN A 68 -15.23 23.23 18.43
N ALA A 69 -16.45 22.90 18.03
CA ALA A 69 -17.65 23.04 18.86
C ALA A 69 -18.48 21.76 18.69
N ASP A 70 -18.84 21.16 19.83
CA ASP A 70 -19.70 20.02 19.93
C ASP A 70 -20.94 20.42 20.74
N TYR A 71 -22.12 20.21 20.18
CA TYR A 71 -23.40 20.48 20.81
C TYR A 71 -24.22 19.20 20.88
N GLY A 72 -24.59 18.80 22.09
CA GLY A 72 -25.47 17.69 22.42
C GLY A 72 -26.80 18.17 22.93
N PHE A 73 -27.88 17.65 22.36
CA PHE A 73 -29.23 17.85 22.88
C PHE A 73 -29.82 16.52 23.34
N ASP A 74 -30.06 16.43 24.64
CA ASP A 74 -30.74 15.31 25.35
C ASP A 74 -30.10 13.93 25.08
N SER A 75 -28.77 13.91 24.76
CA SER A 75 -28.03 12.72 24.32
C SER A 75 -28.65 12.04 23.09
N ARG A 76 -29.58 12.65 22.39
CA ARG A 76 -30.23 12.16 21.17
C ARG A 76 -29.59 12.73 19.92
N TYR A 77 -29.38 14.04 19.90
CA TYR A 77 -28.80 14.74 18.75
C TYR A 77 -27.45 15.32 19.14
N ILE A 78 -26.43 15.01 18.36
CA ILE A 78 -25.11 15.54 18.58
C ILE A 78 -24.66 16.18 17.25
N PHE A 79 -24.26 17.44 17.31
CA PHE A 79 -23.72 18.19 16.18
C PHE A 79 -22.29 18.62 16.51
N SER A 80 -21.36 18.39 15.59
CA SER A 80 -19.97 18.81 15.74
C SER A 80 -19.53 19.62 14.54
N GLY A 81 -18.79 20.70 14.81
CA GLY A 81 -18.20 21.55 13.79
C GLY A 81 -16.73 21.84 14.12
N THR A 82 -15.85 21.61 13.16
CA THR A 82 -14.43 21.92 13.28
C THR A 82 -14.01 22.82 12.12
N VAL A 83 -13.27 23.87 12.44
CA VAL A 83 -12.59 24.72 11.44
C VAL A 83 -11.12 24.83 11.82
N ARG A 84 -10.26 24.70 10.84
CA ARG A 84 -8.82 24.79 11.03
C ARG A 84 -8.17 25.59 9.89
N TYR A 85 -7.26 26.50 10.22
CA TYR A 85 -6.51 27.28 9.27
C TYR A 85 -5.02 26.95 9.39
N ASP A 86 -4.49 26.23 8.43
CA ASP A 86 -3.16 25.64 8.43
C ASP A 86 -2.20 26.36 7.50
N GLY A 87 -0.97 26.57 7.93
CA GLY A 87 0.09 27.20 7.13
C GLY A 87 1.43 26.48 7.25
N THR A 88 2.17 26.37 6.15
CA THR A 88 3.48 25.71 6.08
C THR A 88 4.46 26.46 5.16
N ASN A 89 5.77 26.34 5.44
CA ASN A 89 6.82 26.88 4.58
C ASN A 89 7.21 25.96 3.41
N ALA A 90 6.71 24.74 3.36
CA ALA A 90 7.07 23.75 2.32
C ALA A 90 6.37 24.00 0.98
N LEU A 91 5.29 24.79 0.98
CA LEU A 91 4.50 25.12 -0.20
C LEU A 91 4.90 26.47 -0.82
N GLY A 92 4.29 26.81 -1.95
CA GLY A 92 4.59 27.99 -2.75
C GLY A 92 4.69 29.30 -1.99
N SER A 93 5.33 30.31 -2.55
CA SER A 93 5.57 31.61 -1.91
C SER A 93 4.29 32.42 -1.72
N ASN A 94 3.25 32.17 -2.51
CA ASN A 94 1.97 32.86 -2.43
C ASN A 94 1.20 32.51 -1.15
N ARG A 95 0.55 33.49 -0.53
CA ARG A 95 -0.24 33.30 0.71
C ARG A 95 -1.33 32.26 0.52
N SER A 96 -2.04 32.26 -0.59
CA SER A 96 -3.10 31.30 -0.93
C SER A 96 -2.58 29.88 -1.13
N ALA A 97 -1.32 29.71 -1.52
CA ALA A 97 -0.69 28.40 -1.63
C ALA A 97 -0.26 27.83 -0.26
N ARG A 98 0.21 28.72 0.65
CA ARG A 98 0.72 28.32 1.98
C ARG A 98 -0.34 28.07 3.01
N TRP A 99 -1.44 28.84 2.96
CA TRP A 99 -2.48 28.82 3.98
C TRP A 99 -3.78 28.26 3.43
N LEU A 100 -4.35 27.28 4.08
CA LEU A 100 -5.59 26.64 3.68
C LEU A 100 -6.55 26.48 4.86
N PRO A 101 -7.81 26.95 4.76
CA PRO A 101 -8.86 26.58 5.68
C PRO A 101 -9.35 25.15 5.38
N THR A 102 -9.38 24.32 6.40
CA THR A 102 -10.04 23.00 6.40
C THR A 102 -11.21 23.03 7.39
N TRP A 103 -12.23 22.24 7.13
CA TRP A 103 -13.42 22.22 7.98
C TRP A 103 -14.11 20.86 7.91
N ASN A 104 -14.86 20.54 8.96
CA ASN A 104 -15.73 19.37 9.03
C ASN A 104 -17.00 19.72 9.80
N VAL A 105 -18.13 19.23 9.32
CA VAL A 105 -19.39 19.22 10.04
C VAL A 105 -19.89 17.80 10.15
N SER A 106 -20.41 17.43 11.32
CA SER A 106 -20.98 16.10 11.56
C SER A 106 -22.23 16.16 12.41
N ALA A 107 -23.09 15.19 12.21
CA ALA A 107 -24.30 15.00 12.99
C ALA A 107 -24.44 13.52 13.37
N LYS A 108 -24.89 13.27 14.59
CA LYS A 108 -25.25 11.94 15.07
C LYS A 108 -26.63 11.99 15.70
N TRP A 109 -27.49 11.07 15.30
CA TRP A 109 -28.80 10.85 15.90
C TRP A 109 -28.82 9.50 16.60
N ASN A 110 -28.95 9.52 17.91
CA ASN A 110 -29.14 8.34 18.77
C ASN A 110 -30.62 7.98 18.82
N ILE A 111 -31.08 7.21 17.83
CA ILE A 111 -32.49 6.83 17.67
C ILE A 111 -32.98 6.01 18.87
N SER A 112 -32.13 5.13 19.41
CA SER A 112 -32.45 4.32 20.58
C SER A 112 -32.82 5.14 21.84
N ASN A 113 -32.44 6.42 21.88
CA ASN A 113 -32.75 7.31 23.00
C ASN A 113 -34.08 8.07 22.80
N GLU A 114 -34.79 7.82 21.69
CA GLU A 114 -36.08 8.46 21.42
C GLU A 114 -37.23 7.78 22.18
N HIS A 115 -38.23 8.56 22.59
CA HIS A 115 -39.38 8.05 23.35
C HIS A 115 -40.14 6.94 22.62
N PHE A 116 -40.21 6.99 21.28
CA PHE A 116 -40.90 5.94 20.52
C PHE A 116 -40.15 4.60 20.52
N MET A 117 -38.88 4.58 20.96
CA MET A 117 -38.02 3.37 21.05
C MET A 117 -38.10 2.73 22.46
N GLU A 118 -38.67 3.39 23.48
CA GLU A 118 -38.70 2.90 24.85
C GLU A 118 -39.38 1.53 24.99
N SER A 119 -40.34 1.20 24.11
CA SER A 119 -41.03 -0.09 24.10
C SER A 119 -40.26 -1.21 23.35
N THR A 120 -39.11 -0.89 22.74
CA THR A 120 -38.37 -1.80 21.86
C THR A 120 -37.19 -2.39 22.61
N GLU A 121 -37.43 -3.31 23.54
CA GLU A 121 -36.41 -3.90 24.44
C GLU A 121 -35.31 -4.70 23.74
N TRP A 122 -35.50 -5.11 22.47
CA TRP A 122 -34.54 -5.89 21.75
C TRP A 122 -33.51 -5.06 21.01
N ILE A 123 -33.68 -3.74 20.91
CA ILE A 123 -32.73 -2.79 20.34
C ILE A 123 -31.99 -2.08 21.48
N ASP A 124 -30.73 -2.40 21.67
CA ASP A 124 -29.86 -1.77 22.67
C ASP A 124 -29.25 -0.46 22.19
N GLN A 125 -28.97 -0.40 20.90
CA GLN A 125 -28.38 0.77 20.27
C GLN A 125 -28.84 0.87 18.82
N LEU A 126 -29.26 2.05 18.43
CA LEU A 126 -29.49 2.42 17.04
C LEU A 126 -29.09 3.88 16.87
N SER A 127 -28.07 4.13 16.08
CA SER A 127 -27.64 5.49 15.78
C SER A 127 -27.26 5.68 14.32
N LEU A 128 -27.58 6.85 13.79
CA LEU A 128 -27.15 7.30 12.46
C LEU A 128 -26.08 8.38 12.62
N ARG A 129 -25.07 8.33 11.78
CA ARG A 129 -23.96 9.28 11.76
C ARG A 129 -23.77 9.80 10.33
N GLY A 130 -23.51 11.09 10.22
CA GLY A 130 -23.12 11.69 8.95
C GLY A 130 -22.07 12.75 9.17
N SER A 131 -21.06 12.80 8.31
CA SER A 131 -20.09 13.90 8.31
C SER A 131 -19.70 14.29 6.89
N TYR A 132 -19.42 15.57 6.71
CA TYR A 132 -18.90 16.11 5.47
C TYR A 132 -17.87 17.21 5.77
N GLY A 133 -16.76 17.18 5.04
CA GLY A 133 -15.70 18.15 5.28
C GLY A 133 -14.68 18.24 4.16
N LEU A 134 -13.86 19.28 4.26
CA LEU A 134 -12.67 19.50 3.44
C LEU A 134 -11.44 19.15 4.27
N THR A 135 -10.66 18.19 3.80
CA THR A 135 -9.36 17.79 4.37
C THR A 135 -8.23 18.27 3.47
N ALA A 136 -7.04 18.44 4.03
CA ALA A 136 -5.85 18.77 3.30
C ALA A 136 -4.69 17.86 3.68
N SER A 137 -3.84 17.57 2.71
CA SER A 137 -2.56 16.89 2.91
C SER A 137 -1.44 17.60 2.15
N MET A 138 -0.22 17.28 2.53
CA MET A 138 0.98 17.82 1.89
C MET A 138 1.93 16.66 1.58
N ASN A 139 2.35 16.58 0.33
CA ASN A 139 3.38 15.61 -0.04
C ASN A 139 4.74 16.11 0.45
N SER A 140 5.34 15.38 1.39
CA SER A 140 6.63 15.73 2.01
C SER A 140 7.83 15.70 1.05
N SER A 141 7.68 15.05 -0.11
CA SER A 141 8.73 14.95 -1.13
C SER A 141 8.71 16.12 -2.12
N ALA A 142 7.61 16.88 -2.18
CA ALA A 142 7.47 18.04 -3.05
C ALA A 142 7.98 19.30 -2.33
N SER A 143 8.73 20.13 -3.03
CA SER A 143 9.18 21.44 -2.54
C SER A 143 8.86 22.49 -3.58
N ALA A 144 8.36 23.63 -3.11
CA ALA A 144 8.11 24.78 -3.96
C ALA A 144 9.38 25.52 -4.40
N SER A 145 10.48 25.36 -3.62
CA SER A 145 11.75 26.05 -3.89
C SER A 145 12.60 25.26 -4.88
N ALA A 146 13.37 25.96 -5.70
CA ALA A 146 14.40 25.35 -6.52
C ALA A 146 15.41 24.60 -5.64
N LYS A 147 15.79 23.40 -6.06
CA LYS A 147 16.83 22.61 -5.40
C LYS A 147 18.06 22.53 -6.29
N PHE A 148 19.20 22.79 -5.67
CA PHE A 148 20.50 22.68 -6.31
C PHE A 148 21.31 21.60 -5.63
N VAL A 149 22.03 20.82 -6.43
CA VAL A 149 22.94 19.77 -5.95
C VAL A 149 24.35 20.09 -6.44
N ASN A 150 25.31 19.87 -5.59
CA ASN A 150 26.73 19.94 -5.96
C ASN A 150 27.18 18.55 -6.38
N GLU A 151 27.60 18.40 -7.62
CA GLU A 151 28.03 17.14 -8.22
C GLU A 151 29.42 17.28 -8.80
N ASN A 152 30.13 16.16 -8.91
CA ASN A 152 31.39 16.09 -9.60
C ASN A 152 31.15 15.66 -11.08
N THR A 153 31.68 16.42 -12.03
CA THR A 153 31.60 16.10 -13.44
C THR A 153 32.99 16.07 -14.10
N LYS A 154 33.13 15.22 -15.11
CA LYS A 154 34.35 15.20 -15.92
C LYS A 154 34.22 16.23 -17.06
N ARG A 155 35.26 16.99 -17.28
CA ARG A 155 35.30 17.86 -18.46
C ARG A 155 35.12 17.05 -19.73
N PRO A 156 34.27 17.52 -20.68
CA PRO A 156 34.27 16.95 -22.03
C PRO A 156 35.70 16.97 -22.61
N TYR A 157 36.16 15.84 -23.11
CA TYR A 157 37.50 15.68 -23.71
C TYR A 157 38.67 15.76 -22.72
N GLY A 158 38.47 15.74 -21.40
CA GLY A 158 39.48 15.75 -20.34
C GLY A 158 39.21 14.72 -19.27
N ASN A 159 40.20 14.40 -18.43
CA ASN A 159 40.04 13.54 -17.25
C ASN A 159 39.93 14.36 -15.95
N GLU A 160 39.93 15.68 -16.05
CA GLU A 160 39.81 16.55 -14.90
C GLU A 160 38.37 16.52 -14.33
N ILE A 161 38.27 16.36 -13.04
CA ILE A 161 37.01 16.36 -12.29
C ILE A 161 36.79 17.76 -11.74
N GLU A 162 35.63 18.31 -12.02
CA GLU A 162 35.20 19.63 -11.53
C GLU A 162 33.92 19.51 -10.73
N SER A 163 33.80 20.35 -9.72
CA SER A 163 32.56 20.52 -8.96
C SER A 163 31.61 21.44 -9.73
N VAL A 164 30.39 20.96 -9.95
CA VAL A 164 29.33 21.67 -10.67
C VAL A 164 28.09 21.76 -9.79
N ILE A 165 27.43 22.90 -9.82
CA ILE A 165 26.10 23.06 -9.20
C ILE A 165 25.05 22.77 -10.29
N THR A 166 24.32 21.68 -10.11
CA THR A 166 23.23 21.29 -11.00
C THR A 166 21.87 21.59 -10.39
N LEU A 167 20.90 21.90 -11.24
CA LEU A 167 19.52 22.12 -10.80
C LEU A 167 18.81 20.76 -10.69
N GLU A 168 18.50 20.32 -9.48
CA GLU A 168 17.76 19.08 -9.22
C GLU A 168 16.26 19.25 -9.41
N ALA A 169 15.69 20.36 -8.97
CA ALA A 169 14.27 20.64 -9.10
C ALA A 169 14.00 22.13 -9.37
N LEU A 170 13.07 22.38 -10.30
CA LEU A 170 12.57 23.73 -10.63
C LEU A 170 11.69 24.28 -9.50
N GLU A 171 11.74 25.58 -9.32
CA GLU A 171 10.79 26.29 -8.46
C GLU A 171 9.36 26.14 -8.98
N ASN A 172 8.41 25.96 -8.05
CA ASN A 172 6.99 26.06 -8.30
C ASN A 172 6.29 26.90 -7.22
N SER A 173 6.22 28.20 -7.45
CA SER A 173 5.60 29.17 -6.51
C SER A 173 4.10 28.94 -6.32
N GLU A 174 3.45 28.22 -7.22
CA GLU A 174 2.00 27.90 -7.18
C GLU A 174 1.69 26.56 -6.51
N LEU A 175 2.72 25.82 -6.08
CA LEU A 175 2.52 24.54 -5.39
C LEU A 175 1.68 24.73 -4.12
N THR A 176 0.54 24.09 -4.05
CA THR A 176 -0.42 24.21 -2.95
C THR A 176 -0.76 22.85 -2.32
N TRP A 177 -1.60 22.88 -1.30
CA TRP A 177 -2.10 21.70 -0.61
C TRP A 177 -2.87 20.76 -1.55
N GLU A 178 -2.70 19.48 -1.36
CA GLU A 178 -3.64 18.48 -1.85
C GLU A 178 -4.90 18.54 -1.01
N LYS A 179 -6.07 18.53 -1.64
CA LYS A 179 -7.36 18.75 -1.00
C LYS A 179 -8.27 17.56 -1.23
N GLY A 180 -9.20 17.32 -0.31
CA GLY A 180 -10.20 16.28 -0.47
C GLY A 180 -11.49 16.58 0.26
N HIS A 181 -12.61 16.55 -0.47
CA HIS A 181 -13.92 16.50 0.14
C HIS A 181 -14.23 15.06 0.55
N VAL A 182 -14.61 14.87 1.81
CA VAL A 182 -14.93 13.56 2.38
C VAL A 182 -16.35 13.57 2.90
N LEU A 183 -17.19 12.66 2.39
CA LEU A 183 -18.49 12.31 2.92
C LEU A 183 -18.36 10.98 3.65
N ASN A 184 -18.90 10.89 4.86
CA ASN A 184 -19.04 9.63 5.60
C ASN A 184 -20.47 9.53 6.14
N LEU A 185 -21.10 8.36 5.94
CA LEU A 185 -22.42 8.02 6.45
C LEU A 185 -22.33 6.69 7.18
N GLY A 186 -22.76 6.65 8.45
CA GLY A 186 -22.63 5.46 9.28
C GLY A 186 -23.90 5.11 10.03
N ILE A 187 -24.05 3.83 10.33
CA ILE A 187 -25.10 3.29 11.19
C ILE A 187 -24.47 2.34 12.20
N ASP A 188 -24.84 2.51 13.47
CA ASP A 188 -24.45 1.62 14.56
C ASP A 188 -25.72 0.94 15.09
N ILE A 189 -25.73 -0.39 15.16
CA ILE A 189 -26.85 -1.22 15.58
C ILE A 189 -26.37 -2.19 16.65
N GLY A 190 -27.00 -2.19 17.81
CA GLY A 190 -26.81 -3.18 18.89
C GLY A 190 -28.13 -3.84 19.23
N LEU A 191 -28.19 -5.16 19.21
CA LEU A 191 -29.41 -5.93 19.38
C LEU A 191 -29.24 -7.04 20.44
N PHE A 192 -30.37 -7.40 21.09
CA PHE A 192 -30.50 -8.57 21.97
C PHE A 192 -29.49 -8.57 23.13
N ASN A 193 -29.44 -7.49 23.92
CA ASN A 193 -28.49 -7.28 25.00
C ASN A 193 -27.03 -7.36 24.50
N ARG A 194 -26.78 -6.69 23.38
CA ARG A 194 -25.47 -6.67 22.65
C ARG A 194 -24.95 -8.07 22.30
N ARG A 195 -25.85 -8.96 21.90
CA ARG A 195 -25.47 -10.23 21.29
C ARG A 195 -25.16 -10.09 19.81
N LEU A 196 -25.71 -9.08 19.17
CA LEU A 196 -25.39 -8.70 17.80
C LEU A 196 -25.07 -7.20 17.78
N ASP A 197 -23.85 -6.86 17.41
CA ASP A 197 -23.40 -5.49 17.17
C ASP A 197 -23.04 -5.38 15.68
N VAL A 198 -23.57 -4.39 14.98
CA VAL A 198 -23.26 -4.10 13.57
C VAL A 198 -22.90 -2.64 13.44
N ILE A 199 -21.76 -2.38 12.83
CA ILE A 199 -21.31 -1.04 12.43
C ILE A 199 -21.11 -1.07 10.93
N PHE A 200 -21.77 -0.16 10.23
CA PHE A 200 -21.61 0.00 8.80
C PHE A 200 -21.32 1.46 8.47
N ASP A 201 -20.26 1.71 7.75
CA ASP A 201 -19.88 3.03 7.25
C ASP A 201 -19.75 2.99 5.73
N TYR A 202 -20.35 3.95 5.04
CA TYR A 202 -20.10 4.28 3.64
C TYR A 202 -19.34 5.59 3.57
N TRP A 203 -18.30 5.65 2.76
CA TRP A 203 -17.54 6.87 2.56
C TRP A 203 -17.23 7.12 1.09
N ARG A 204 -17.14 8.41 0.75
CA ARG A 204 -16.69 8.88 -0.56
C ARG A 204 -15.76 10.06 -0.37
N ARG A 205 -14.61 10.01 -1.06
CA ARG A 205 -13.60 11.06 -1.05
C ARG A 205 -13.32 11.51 -2.47
N ASN A 206 -13.49 12.80 -2.74
CA ASN A 206 -13.07 13.44 -3.97
C ASN A 206 -11.78 14.22 -3.67
N SER A 207 -10.65 13.70 -4.11
CA SER A 207 -9.34 14.34 -3.95
C SER A 207 -9.01 15.12 -5.20
N PHE A 208 -8.55 16.36 -5.02
CA PHE A 208 -8.20 17.28 -6.10
C PHE A 208 -6.96 18.07 -5.76
N ASP A 209 -6.36 18.69 -6.77
CA ASP A 209 -5.06 19.35 -6.63
C ASP A 209 -3.95 18.40 -6.12
N LEU A 210 -4.02 17.10 -6.45
CA LEU A 210 -3.01 16.15 -6.05
C LEU A 210 -1.67 16.48 -6.72
N ILE A 211 -0.60 16.40 -5.91
CA ILE A 211 0.75 16.70 -6.36
C ILE A 211 1.32 15.48 -7.08
N ALA A 212 1.62 15.64 -8.34
CA ALA A 212 2.24 14.62 -9.16
C ALA A 212 3.44 15.17 -9.94
N SER A 213 4.33 14.26 -10.35
CA SER A 213 5.49 14.58 -11.19
C SER A 213 5.04 14.75 -12.63
N LEU A 214 5.27 15.91 -13.22
CA LEU A 214 4.95 16.27 -14.59
C LEU A 214 6.20 16.21 -15.46
N LYS A 215 6.12 15.48 -16.58
CA LYS A 215 7.19 15.49 -17.57
C LYS A 215 7.24 16.85 -18.27
N ASN A 216 8.40 17.50 -18.25
CA ASN A 216 8.65 18.80 -18.84
C ASN A 216 9.53 18.66 -20.11
N SER A 217 9.60 19.72 -20.90
CA SER A 217 10.40 19.80 -22.12
C SER A 217 11.92 19.79 -21.91
N ALA A 218 12.38 19.74 -20.65
CA ALA A 218 13.79 19.84 -20.24
C ALA A 218 14.51 21.17 -20.56
N ILE A 219 13.81 22.16 -21.17
CA ILE A 219 14.40 23.47 -21.47
C ILE A 219 14.87 24.19 -20.20
N GLY A 220 14.24 23.92 -19.04
CA GLY A 220 14.63 24.46 -17.74
C GLY A 220 15.70 23.65 -16.99
N GLY A 221 16.33 22.65 -17.60
CA GLY A 221 17.37 21.81 -16.98
C GLY A 221 16.87 20.58 -16.26
N THR A 222 15.56 20.39 -16.10
CA THR A 222 14.96 19.20 -15.49
C THR A 222 13.86 18.59 -16.35
N LEU A 223 13.80 17.25 -16.39
CA LEU A 223 12.75 16.51 -17.11
C LEU A 223 11.42 16.44 -16.35
N TYR A 224 11.44 16.68 -15.05
CA TYR A 224 10.27 16.50 -14.19
C TYR A 224 10.08 17.72 -13.28
N LYS A 225 8.81 18.10 -13.09
CA LYS A 225 8.38 19.16 -12.17
C LYS A 225 7.20 18.65 -11.34
N TYR A 226 7.18 18.96 -10.05
CA TYR A 226 6.01 18.70 -9.21
C TYR A 226 4.97 19.81 -9.38
N ALA A 227 3.71 19.44 -9.59
CA ALA A 227 2.60 20.37 -9.71
C ALA A 227 1.28 19.74 -9.27
N ASN A 228 0.31 20.60 -8.87
CA ASN A 228 -1.05 20.21 -8.49
C ASN A 228 -1.93 20.11 -9.74
N TYR A 229 -2.16 18.87 -10.26
CA TYR A 229 -2.99 18.72 -11.47
C TYR A 229 -3.56 17.32 -11.69
N ALA A 230 -3.55 16.49 -10.66
CA ALA A 230 -4.22 15.21 -10.70
C ALA A 230 -5.41 15.20 -9.74
N ASP A 231 -6.49 14.55 -10.15
CA ASP A 231 -7.70 14.39 -9.37
C ASP A 231 -8.07 12.91 -9.28
N MET A 232 -8.65 12.51 -8.14
CA MET A 232 -9.00 11.13 -7.86
C MET A 232 -10.30 11.06 -7.05
N GLU A 233 -11.15 10.11 -7.39
CA GLU A 233 -12.28 9.69 -6.56
C GLU A 233 -11.94 8.39 -5.85
N SER A 234 -12.22 8.31 -4.56
CA SER A 234 -12.17 7.08 -3.77
C SER A 234 -13.52 6.88 -3.09
N ARG A 235 -13.98 5.65 -3.03
CA ARG A 235 -15.20 5.28 -2.32
C ARG A 235 -15.06 3.90 -1.72
N GLY A 236 -15.78 3.67 -0.64
CA GLY A 236 -15.77 2.38 0.01
C GLY A 236 -16.83 2.24 1.07
N TYR A 237 -16.84 1.08 1.67
CA TYR A 237 -17.63 0.80 2.86
C TYR A 237 -16.85 -0.10 3.82
N ASP A 238 -17.10 0.11 5.09
CA ASP A 238 -16.54 -0.65 6.19
C ASP A 238 -17.69 -1.29 6.97
N LEU A 239 -17.59 -2.59 7.22
CA LEU A 239 -18.56 -3.38 7.95
C LEU A 239 -17.87 -4.11 9.10
N ALA A 240 -18.37 -3.91 10.31
CA ALA A 240 -17.98 -4.70 11.47
C ALA A 240 -19.21 -5.39 12.04
N ILE A 241 -19.14 -6.70 12.20
CA ILE A 241 -20.21 -7.53 12.79
C ILE A 241 -19.63 -8.27 13.98
N GLY A 242 -20.17 -8.02 15.17
CA GLY A 242 -19.90 -8.76 16.39
C GLY A 242 -21.10 -9.61 16.76
N ILE A 243 -20.91 -10.91 16.94
CA ILE A 243 -21.97 -11.83 17.34
C ILE A 243 -21.51 -12.59 18.58
N THR A 244 -22.42 -12.72 19.57
CA THR A 244 -22.22 -13.56 20.75
C THR A 244 -23.32 -14.65 20.78
N PRO A 245 -23.21 -15.72 19.96
CA PRO A 245 -24.25 -16.74 19.83
C PRO A 245 -24.49 -17.49 21.14
N ILE A 246 -23.42 -17.74 21.90
CA ILE A 246 -23.47 -18.47 23.16
C ILE A 246 -22.95 -17.55 24.27
N ARG A 247 -23.80 -17.28 25.27
CA ARG A 247 -23.44 -16.49 26.45
C ARG A 247 -24.09 -17.12 27.67
N THR A 248 -23.39 -18.09 28.24
CA THR A 248 -23.77 -18.80 29.46
C THR A 248 -22.68 -18.63 30.52
N LYS A 249 -22.91 -19.16 31.73
CA LYS A 249 -21.94 -19.10 32.82
C LYS A 249 -20.63 -19.79 32.46
N ASP A 250 -20.70 -20.97 31.85
CA ASP A 250 -19.54 -21.79 31.55
C ASP A 250 -19.04 -21.64 30.10
N TRP A 251 -19.93 -21.33 29.15
CA TRP A 251 -19.62 -21.20 27.73
C TRP A 251 -19.88 -19.78 27.24
N ASN A 252 -18.90 -19.22 26.52
CA ASN A 252 -19.06 -17.99 25.80
C ASN A 252 -18.37 -18.11 24.43
N TRP A 253 -19.13 -17.86 23.38
CA TRP A 253 -18.58 -17.76 22.02
C TRP A 253 -18.83 -16.35 21.48
N LYS A 254 -17.75 -15.65 21.16
CA LYS A 254 -17.78 -14.33 20.51
C LYS A 254 -17.09 -14.44 19.17
N SER A 255 -17.78 -14.01 18.12
CA SER A 255 -17.30 -13.95 16.74
C SER A 255 -17.34 -12.52 16.24
N ASN A 256 -16.22 -11.99 15.72
CA ASN A 256 -16.16 -10.65 15.15
C ASN A 256 -15.62 -10.74 13.73
N LEU A 257 -16.38 -10.22 12.78
CA LEU A 257 -16.01 -10.09 11.37
C LEU A 257 -15.83 -8.60 11.06
N THR A 258 -14.72 -8.26 10.43
CA THR A 258 -14.51 -6.94 9.82
C THR A 258 -14.28 -7.10 8.34
N LEU A 259 -14.90 -6.24 7.52
CA LEU A 259 -14.76 -6.22 6.06
C LEU A 259 -14.69 -4.78 5.60
N GLY A 260 -13.62 -4.41 4.90
CA GLY A 260 -13.48 -3.16 4.19
C GLY A 260 -13.50 -3.39 2.69
N TYR A 261 -14.18 -2.53 1.96
CA TYR A 261 -14.12 -2.43 0.51
C TYR A 261 -13.69 -1.02 0.13
N THR A 262 -12.70 -0.91 -0.75
CA THR A 262 -12.19 0.37 -1.24
C THR A 262 -11.92 0.28 -2.72
N THR A 263 -12.41 1.25 -3.48
CA THR A 263 -12.01 1.41 -4.88
C THR A 263 -11.64 2.86 -5.15
N THR A 264 -10.69 3.06 -6.04
CA THR A 264 -10.20 4.39 -6.45
C THR A 264 -10.38 4.56 -7.94
N LYS A 265 -10.50 5.80 -8.41
CA LYS A 265 -10.53 6.11 -9.82
C LYS A 265 -9.81 7.44 -10.07
N ILE A 266 -8.85 7.43 -10.96
CA ILE A 266 -8.21 8.66 -11.43
C ILE A 266 -9.20 9.36 -12.36
N THR A 267 -9.64 10.56 -11.99
CA THR A 267 -10.67 11.32 -12.72
C THR A 267 -10.04 12.33 -13.67
N ASN A 268 -8.83 12.77 -13.37
CA ASN A 268 -8.08 13.70 -14.20
C ASN A 268 -6.58 13.48 -14.04
N SER A 269 -5.85 13.37 -15.13
CA SER A 269 -4.38 13.27 -15.12
C SER A 269 -3.80 13.84 -16.40
N LYS A 270 -2.87 14.78 -16.29
CA LYS A 270 -2.16 15.36 -17.44
C LYS A 270 -0.94 14.55 -17.86
N ASN A 271 -0.57 13.53 -17.12
CA ASN A 271 0.53 12.62 -17.49
C ASN A 271 0.04 11.58 -18.48
N MET A 272 0.77 11.43 -19.57
CA MET A 272 0.66 10.26 -20.43
C MET A 272 1.57 9.16 -19.90
N PRO A 273 1.02 8.07 -19.32
CA PRO A 273 1.83 6.96 -18.85
C PRO A 273 2.53 6.28 -20.03
N SER A 274 3.75 5.83 -19.83
CA SER A 274 4.42 4.95 -20.80
C SER A 274 3.89 3.52 -20.65
N ILE A 275 4.01 2.73 -21.72
CA ILE A 275 3.67 1.30 -21.67
C ILE A 275 4.39 0.62 -20.50
N TYR A 276 5.68 0.87 -20.33
CA TYR A 276 6.47 0.28 -19.25
C TYR A 276 5.91 0.58 -17.86
N ASN A 277 5.42 1.81 -17.64
CA ASN A 277 4.79 2.16 -16.35
C ASN A 277 3.53 1.36 -16.08
N MET A 278 2.78 1.01 -17.14
CA MET A 278 1.51 0.28 -17.01
C MET A 278 1.68 -1.22 -16.80
N ILE A 279 2.74 -1.82 -17.36
CA ILE A 279 2.95 -3.27 -17.35
C ILE A 279 3.87 -3.76 -16.23
N ASN A 280 4.59 -2.89 -15.55
CA ASN A 280 5.50 -3.29 -14.47
C ASN A 280 4.73 -3.73 -13.21
N ALA A 281 5.42 -4.35 -12.26
CA ALA A 281 4.82 -4.91 -11.05
C ALA A 281 4.19 -3.88 -10.11
N SER A 282 4.65 -2.62 -10.14
CA SER A 282 4.08 -1.53 -9.34
C SER A 282 2.79 -0.95 -9.93
N GLY A 283 2.38 -1.41 -11.10
CA GLY A 283 1.24 -0.85 -11.81
C GLY A 283 1.48 0.59 -12.26
N GLY A 284 0.54 1.13 -13.01
CA GLY A 284 0.59 2.50 -13.51
C GLY A 284 -0.68 3.28 -13.19
N ASN A 285 -0.61 4.59 -13.46
CA ASN A 285 -1.73 5.50 -13.27
C ASN A 285 -2.24 5.96 -14.63
N ARG A 286 -3.48 5.62 -14.95
CA ARG A 286 -4.17 6.02 -16.18
C ARG A 286 -5.54 6.60 -15.82
N GLU A 287 -5.90 7.71 -16.45
CA GLU A 287 -7.23 8.31 -16.28
C GLU A 287 -8.34 7.30 -16.63
N GLY A 288 -9.38 7.27 -15.80
CA GLY A 288 -10.49 6.34 -15.91
C GLY A 288 -10.31 5.00 -15.18
N TYR A 289 -9.11 4.70 -14.69
CA TYR A 289 -8.75 3.46 -14.00
C TYR A 289 -8.38 3.69 -12.53
N PRO A 290 -8.36 2.64 -11.69
CA PRO A 290 -7.83 2.70 -10.34
C PRO A 290 -6.35 3.14 -10.28
N VAL A 291 -5.95 3.73 -9.17
CA VAL A 291 -4.53 3.99 -8.88
C VAL A 291 -3.79 2.66 -8.80
N GLY A 292 -2.59 2.58 -9.36
CA GLY A 292 -1.81 1.35 -9.39
C GLY A 292 -2.44 0.26 -10.27
N SER A 293 -3.00 0.62 -11.41
CA SER A 293 -3.59 -0.34 -12.36
C SER A 293 -2.54 -1.15 -13.07
N LEU A 294 -2.70 -2.49 -13.04
CA LEU A 294 -1.86 -3.42 -13.76
C LEU A 294 -2.44 -3.70 -15.14
N PHE A 295 -1.63 -3.51 -16.15
CA PHE A 295 -1.93 -3.87 -17.53
C PHE A 295 -0.97 -4.94 -18.04
N SER A 296 -1.35 -5.67 -19.06
CA SER A 296 -0.54 -6.75 -19.65
C SER A 296 -0.54 -6.68 -21.15
N ILE A 297 0.55 -7.12 -21.76
CA ILE A 297 0.63 -7.42 -23.17
C ILE A 297 -0.21 -8.67 -23.44
N GLN A 298 -1.11 -8.63 -24.41
CA GLN A 298 -2.01 -9.75 -24.69
C GLN A 298 -1.24 -10.88 -25.35
N TYR A 299 -1.02 -11.97 -24.62
CA TYR A 299 -0.45 -13.22 -25.13
C TYR A 299 -1.43 -13.95 -26.07
N LYS A 300 -0.92 -14.51 -27.17
CA LYS A 300 -1.72 -15.19 -28.21
C LYS A 300 -1.22 -16.59 -28.57
N GLY A 301 -0.36 -17.16 -27.75
CA GLY A 301 0.17 -18.50 -27.95
C GLY A 301 1.64 -18.51 -28.31
N LEU A 302 2.10 -19.67 -28.70
CA LEU A 302 3.47 -19.92 -29.17
C LEU A 302 3.45 -20.19 -30.67
N GLU A 303 4.50 -19.76 -31.35
CA GLU A 303 4.72 -20.08 -32.76
C GLU A 303 5.00 -21.58 -32.92
N HIS A 304 4.35 -22.22 -33.89
CA HIS A 304 4.38 -23.66 -34.05
C HIS A 304 5.78 -24.26 -34.26
N ASP A 305 6.61 -23.60 -35.08
CA ASP A 305 7.91 -24.13 -35.49
C ASP A 305 9.04 -23.80 -34.53
N THR A 306 8.90 -22.72 -33.73
CA THR A 306 9.99 -22.18 -32.92
C THR A 306 9.68 -22.11 -31.42
N GLY A 307 8.41 -22.19 -31.04
CA GLY A 307 7.97 -21.98 -29.66
C GLY A 307 8.17 -20.56 -29.14
N VAL A 308 8.41 -19.59 -30.02
CA VAL A 308 8.54 -18.17 -29.67
C VAL A 308 7.16 -17.59 -29.32
N PRO A 309 7.02 -16.77 -28.26
CA PRO A 309 5.74 -16.25 -27.86
C PRO A 309 5.20 -15.19 -28.82
N LEU A 310 3.90 -15.23 -29.05
CA LEU A 310 3.14 -14.31 -29.90
C LEU A 310 2.22 -13.42 -29.06
N PHE A 311 2.06 -12.17 -29.49
CA PHE A 311 1.30 -11.13 -28.79
C PHE A 311 0.46 -10.31 -29.77
N ILE A 312 -0.55 -9.60 -29.26
CA ILE A 312 -1.09 -8.44 -29.95
C ILE A 312 -0.13 -7.26 -29.69
N ASN A 313 0.39 -6.68 -30.75
CA ASN A 313 1.30 -5.54 -30.69
C ASN A 313 0.54 -4.19 -30.76
N GLU A 314 1.31 -3.08 -30.75
CA GLU A 314 0.79 -1.70 -30.79
C GLU A 314 0.00 -1.36 -32.09
N SER A 315 0.15 -2.16 -33.14
CA SER A 315 -0.61 -2.04 -34.39
C SER A 315 -1.86 -2.92 -34.41
N GLY A 316 -2.15 -3.66 -33.33
CA GLY A 316 -3.30 -4.56 -33.21
C GLY A 316 -3.15 -5.89 -33.96
N VAL A 317 -1.95 -6.24 -34.44
CA VAL A 317 -1.67 -7.50 -35.17
C VAL A 317 -0.95 -8.49 -34.27
N ILE A 318 -1.06 -9.79 -34.60
CA ILE A 318 -0.31 -10.84 -33.90
C ILE A 318 1.13 -10.83 -34.40
N ALA A 319 2.08 -10.65 -33.48
CA ALA A 319 3.51 -10.62 -33.76
C ALA A 319 4.32 -11.13 -32.56
N ASN A 320 5.57 -11.46 -32.77
CA ASN A 320 6.52 -11.79 -31.71
C ASN A 320 7.29 -10.57 -31.16
N SER A 321 6.94 -9.36 -31.61
CA SER A 321 7.55 -8.09 -31.19
C SER A 321 6.50 -7.10 -30.73
N VAL A 322 6.81 -6.38 -29.65
CA VAL A 322 6.02 -5.29 -29.09
C VAL A 322 6.94 -4.10 -28.85
N TYR A 323 6.56 -2.92 -29.35
CA TYR A 323 7.35 -1.70 -29.18
C TYR A 323 6.98 -0.96 -27.90
N PHE A 324 7.80 -1.11 -26.85
CA PHE A 324 7.53 -0.57 -25.50
C PHE A 324 7.58 0.95 -25.40
N GLN A 325 8.10 1.65 -26.40
CA GLN A 325 8.11 3.11 -26.45
C GLN A 325 6.92 3.70 -27.21
N SER A 326 5.98 2.86 -27.66
CA SER A 326 4.74 3.34 -28.26
C SER A 326 3.93 4.16 -27.25
N THR A 327 3.23 5.18 -27.75
CA THR A 327 2.26 5.96 -26.99
C THR A 327 0.86 5.34 -27.01
N ASN A 328 0.63 4.37 -27.89
CA ASN A 328 -0.64 3.63 -27.95
C ASN A 328 -0.70 2.61 -26.83
N LEU A 329 -1.66 2.76 -25.91
CA LEU A 329 -1.90 1.87 -24.78
C LEU A 329 -3.12 0.95 -24.98
N ASP A 330 -3.86 1.10 -26.07
CA ASP A 330 -5.18 0.47 -26.23
C ASP A 330 -5.11 -1.03 -26.52
N TYR A 331 -3.97 -1.53 -27.00
CA TYR A 331 -3.72 -2.96 -27.17
C TYR A 331 -3.42 -3.69 -25.87
N LEU A 332 -3.14 -2.95 -24.77
CA LEU A 332 -2.90 -3.56 -23.48
C LEU A 332 -4.21 -4.04 -22.83
N LYS A 333 -4.16 -5.18 -22.20
CA LYS A 333 -5.28 -5.69 -21.41
C LYS A 333 -5.19 -5.18 -19.97
N TYR A 334 -6.26 -4.58 -19.47
CA TYR A 334 -6.41 -4.27 -18.05
C TYR A 334 -6.63 -5.54 -17.25
N GLU A 335 -5.80 -5.80 -16.24
CA GLU A 335 -5.88 -6.99 -15.38
C GLU A 335 -6.58 -6.71 -14.04
N GLY A 336 -6.42 -5.51 -13.51
CA GLY A 336 -6.97 -5.08 -12.22
C GLY A 336 -6.02 -4.18 -11.44
N PRO A 337 -6.42 -3.71 -10.25
CA PRO A 337 -5.55 -2.95 -9.36
C PRO A 337 -4.48 -3.85 -8.71
N ILE A 338 -3.35 -3.26 -8.32
CA ILE A 338 -2.32 -3.95 -7.53
C ILE A 338 -2.66 -3.96 -6.03
N ASP A 339 -3.46 -2.99 -5.57
CA ASP A 339 -3.93 -2.93 -4.20
C ASP A 339 -5.24 -3.70 -4.04
N PRO A 340 -5.45 -4.42 -2.92
CA PRO A 340 -6.66 -5.18 -2.72
C PRO A 340 -7.88 -4.27 -2.54
N GLU A 341 -8.98 -4.59 -3.24
CA GLU A 341 -10.25 -3.90 -3.07
C GLU A 341 -11.00 -4.36 -1.82
N TYR A 342 -10.84 -5.64 -1.44
CA TYR A 342 -11.45 -6.23 -0.25
C TYR A 342 -10.38 -6.62 0.75
N THR A 343 -10.55 -6.19 2.00
CA THR A 343 -9.69 -6.58 3.13
C THR A 343 -10.53 -6.90 4.34
N GLY A 344 -10.08 -7.84 5.15
CA GLY A 344 -10.84 -8.14 6.34
C GLY A 344 -10.18 -9.10 7.30
N GLY A 345 -10.86 -9.30 8.42
CA GLY A 345 -10.44 -10.21 9.46
C GLY A 345 -11.63 -10.86 10.16
N TRP A 346 -11.46 -12.09 10.56
CA TRP A 346 -12.46 -12.84 11.30
C TRP A 346 -11.84 -13.45 12.55
N SER A 347 -12.27 -12.92 13.72
CA SER A 347 -11.82 -13.37 15.04
C SER A 347 -12.92 -14.17 15.73
N ASN A 348 -12.56 -15.35 16.23
CA ASN A 348 -13.43 -16.20 17.04
C ASN A 348 -12.81 -16.46 18.39
N THR A 349 -13.52 -16.17 19.46
CA THR A 349 -13.10 -16.45 20.83
C THR A 349 -14.09 -17.41 21.47
N PHE A 350 -13.62 -18.61 21.79
CA PHE A 350 -14.38 -19.62 22.51
C PHE A 350 -13.85 -19.70 23.94
N ARG A 351 -14.69 -19.45 24.91
CA ARG A 351 -14.35 -19.58 26.32
C ARG A 351 -15.19 -20.70 26.93
N TRP A 352 -14.52 -21.63 27.56
CA TRP A 352 -15.12 -22.66 28.39
C TRP A 352 -14.51 -22.61 29.78
N LYS A 353 -15.33 -22.15 30.77
CA LYS A 353 -14.86 -21.89 32.14
C LYS A 353 -13.60 -21.01 32.11
N ASP A 354 -12.48 -21.57 32.54
CA ASP A 354 -11.17 -20.92 32.66
C ASP A 354 -10.27 -21.10 31.43
N LEU A 355 -10.74 -21.82 30.41
CA LEU A 355 -10.03 -22.04 29.15
C LEU A 355 -10.60 -21.13 28.06
N SER A 356 -9.73 -20.42 27.32
CA SER A 356 -10.10 -19.56 26.23
C SER A 356 -9.27 -19.85 24.99
N LEU A 357 -9.93 -20.17 23.88
CA LEU A 357 -9.33 -20.35 22.56
C LEU A 357 -9.69 -19.14 21.69
N ASN A 358 -8.68 -18.47 21.13
CA ASN A 358 -8.87 -17.45 20.13
C ASN A 358 -8.29 -17.91 18.79
N VAL A 359 -9.05 -17.71 17.71
CA VAL A 359 -8.65 -17.99 16.32
C VAL A 359 -8.88 -16.74 15.50
N PHE A 360 -7.83 -16.26 14.84
CA PHE A 360 -7.90 -15.06 13.99
C PHE A 360 -7.44 -15.36 12.57
N LEU A 361 -8.34 -15.11 11.65
CA LEU A 361 -8.12 -15.23 10.20
C LEU A 361 -8.06 -13.82 9.58
N THR A 362 -7.19 -13.65 8.59
CA THR A 362 -7.14 -12.47 7.72
C THR A 362 -7.35 -12.87 6.29
N PHE A 363 -7.97 -12.01 5.49
CA PHE A 363 -8.18 -12.21 4.06
C PHE A 363 -8.09 -10.90 3.30
N GLN A 364 -7.69 -11.01 2.05
CA GLN A 364 -7.80 -9.93 1.07
C GLN A 364 -8.17 -10.52 -0.30
N ALA A 365 -8.75 -9.67 -1.16
CA ALA A 365 -9.11 -10.05 -2.52
C ALA A 365 -9.24 -8.81 -3.43
N GLY A 366 -9.24 -9.07 -4.75
CA GLY A 366 -9.50 -8.08 -5.78
C GLY A 366 -8.24 -7.53 -6.44
N ASN A 367 -7.06 -7.75 -5.89
CA ASN A 367 -5.80 -7.29 -6.46
C ASN A 367 -5.16 -8.29 -7.43
N LYS A 368 -4.23 -7.78 -8.24
CA LYS A 368 -3.44 -8.55 -9.20
C LYS A 368 -1.96 -8.42 -8.90
N ILE A 369 -1.23 -9.49 -9.16
CA ILE A 369 0.20 -9.60 -8.93
C ILE A 369 0.88 -9.93 -10.26
N ARG A 370 1.86 -9.11 -10.66
CA ARG A 370 2.80 -9.45 -11.74
C ARG A 370 3.79 -10.47 -11.20
N LEU A 371 3.86 -11.66 -11.82
CA LEU A 371 4.84 -12.68 -11.46
C LEU A 371 6.25 -12.22 -11.80
N ALA A 372 7.23 -12.66 -11.03
CA ALA A 372 8.65 -12.40 -11.29
C ALA A 372 9.00 -12.83 -12.72
N PRO A 373 9.94 -12.13 -13.39
CA PRO A 373 10.36 -12.48 -14.73
C PRO A 373 10.78 -13.95 -14.83
N ALA A 374 10.21 -14.69 -15.76
CA ALA A 374 10.58 -16.07 -16.03
C ALA A 374 11.83 -16.13 -16.90
N PHE A 375 11.95 -15.21 -17.86
CA PHE A 375 13.06 -15.14 -18.81
C PHE A 375 13.98 -13.97 -18.48
N LYS A 376 15.28 -14.21 -18.51
CA LYS A 376 16.35 -13.21 -18.40
C LYS A 376 16.89 -12.87 -19.79
N THR A 377 17.56 -11.73 -19.91
CA THR A 377 18.23 -11.32 -21.16
C THR A 377 19.52 -12.10 -21.42
N SER A 378 20.13 -12.61 -20.36
CA SER A 378 21.32 -13.45 -20.42
C SER A 378 21.32 -14.46 -19.29
N TYR A 379 21.91 -15.62 -19.52
CA TYR A 379 22.08 -16.68 -18.54
C TYR A 379 23.56 -17.04 -18.41
N SER A 380 23.97 -17.33 -17.18
CA SER A 380 25.29 -17.92 -16.88
C SER A 380 25.09 -19.30 -16.26
N GLU A 381 26.14 -20.11 -16.22
CA GLU A 381 26.11 -21.44 -15.58
C GLU A 381 25.77 -21.41 -14.08
N LEU A 382 25.95 -20.23 -13.46
CA LEU A 382 25.62 -20.00 -12.04
C LEU A 382 24.18 -19.52 -11.81
N ASP A 383 23.41 -19.27 -12.87
CA ASP A 383 22.03 -18.79 -12.76
C ASP A 383 21.09 -19.95 -12.46
N ALA A 384 20.32 -19.80 -11.37
CA ALA A 384 19.20 -20.68 -11.11
C ALA A 384 18.08 -20.43 -12.11
N MET A 385 17.60 -21.49 -12.76
CA MET A 385 16.45 -21.44 -13.65
C MET A 385 15.15 -21.54 -12.84
N SER A 386 14.13 -20.80 -13.28
CA SER A 386 12.78 -20.93 -12.71
C SER A 386 12.20 -22.32 -12.99
N SER A 387 11.48 -22.91 -12.03
CA SER A 387 10.76 -24.18 -12.20
C SER A 387 9.74 -24.15 -13.37
N VAL A 388 9.29 -22.97 -13.78
CA VAL A 388 8.42 -22.78 -14.96
C VAL A 388 9.03 -23.39 -16.23
N PHE A 389 10.36 -23.46 -16.32
CA PHE A 389 11.04 -24.04 -17.51
C PHE A 389 10.90 -25.55 -17.65
N PHE A 390 10.43 -26.27 -16.65
CA PHE A 390 10.11 -27.71 -16.80
C PHE A 390 8.97 -27.93 -17.81
N ASP A 391 8.05 -26.99 -17.88
CA ASP A 391 6.86 -27.04 -18.77
C ASP A 391 7.08 -26.28 -20.08
N ARG A 392 8.32 -25.94 -20.45
CA ARG A 392 8.59 -25.18 -21.66
C ARG A 392 8.29 -25.97 -22.94
N TRP A 393 7.97 -25.25 -23.99
CA TRP A 393 7.87 -25.79 -25.35
C TRP A 393 9.21 -26.39 -25.79
N MET A 394 9.20 -27.61 -26.35
CA MET A 394 10.40 -28.36 -26.78
C MET A 394 10.36 -28.72 -28.27
N GLN A 395 9.19 -28.95 -28.84
CA GLN A 395 8.99 -29.39 -30.22
C GLN A 395 7.64 -28.92 -30.79
N PRO A 396 7.48 -28.85 -32.13
CA PRO A 396 6.20 -28.54 -32.78
C PRO A 396 5.07 -29.41 -32.28
N GLY A 397 3.96 -28.77 -31.87
CA GLY A 397 2.79 -29.41 -31.27
C GLY A 397 2.68 -29.20 -29.77
N ASP A 398 3.76 -28.86 -29.05
CA ASP A 398 3.74 -28.63 -27.60
C ASP A 398 2.95 -27.37 -27.22
N GLU A 399 2.77 -26.41 -28.14
CA GLU A 399 1.95 -25.21 -27.95
C GLU A 399 0.49 -25.50 -27.57
N LYS A 400 0.05 -26.77 -27.74
CA LYS A 400 -1.28 -27.24 -27.32
C LYS A 400 -1.34 -27.57 -25.81
N TYR A 401 -0.19 -27.80 -25.19
CA TYR A 401 -0.05 -28.30 -23.82
C TYR A 401 0.64 -27.30 -22.88
N THR A 402 1.41 -26.37 -23.45
CA THR A 402 2.13 -25.36 -22.65
C THR A 402 1.98 -23.96 -23.23
N ASN A 403 2.02 -22.97 -22.34
CA ASN A 403 2.11 -21.54 -22.65
C ASN A 403 3.53 -21.00 -22.35
N VAL A 404 4.48 -21.85 -21.96
CA VAL A 404 5.84 -21.44 -21.63
C VAL A 404 6.70 -21.51 -22.88
N PRO A 405 7.32 -20.41 -23.29
CA PRO A 405 8.13 -20.36 -24.50
C PRO A 405 9.32 -21.31 -24.51
N SER A 406 9.83 -21.63 -25.70
CA SER A 406 11.06 -22.33 -25.90
C SER A 406 12.27 -21.54 -25.37
N ILE A 407 13.38 -22.21 -25.06
CA ILE A 407 14.70 -21.57 -24.89
C ILE A 407 15.38 -21.65 -26.23
N VAL A 408 15.68 -20.51 -26.83
CA VAL A 408 16.40 -20.43 -28.11
C VAL A 408 17.92 -20.31 -27.90
N ASP A 409 18.67 -20.80 -28.88
CA ASP A 409 20.12 -20.64 -28.88
C ASP A 409 20.56 -19.17 -29.05
N VAL A 410 21.84 -18.90 -28.82
CA VAL A 410 22.40 -17.53 -28.85
C VAL A 410 22.23 -16.86 -30.21
N LEU A 411 22.37 -17.61 -31.33
CA LEU A 411 22.24 -17.03 -32.66
C LEU A 411 20.80 -16.63 -32.97
N THR A 412 19.83 -17.49 -32.60
CA THR A 412 18.43 -17.19 -32.73
C THR A 412 18.04 -16.03 -31.81
N ALA A 413 18.56 -15.99 -30.58
CA ALA A 413 18.36 -14.88 -29.65
C ALA A 413 18.88 -13.54 -30.20
N ASP A 414 20.06 -13.57 -30.90
CA ASP A 414 20.61 -12.40 -31.57
C ASP A 414 19.69 -11.85 -32.67
N GLY A 415 18.99 -12.70 -33.39
CA GLY A 415 17.95 -12.30 -34.35
C GLY A 415 16.75 -11.58 -33.73
N PHE A 416 16.53 -11.75 -32.44
CA PHE A 416 15.44 -11.10 -31.69
C PHE A 416 15.89 -9.88 -30.87
N LYS A 417 17.13 -9.44 -30.91
CA LYS A 417 17.68 -8.32 -30.10
C LYS A 417 16.83 -7.06 -30.15
N SER A 418 16.23 -6.75 -31.30
CA SER A 418 15.37 -5.59 -31.50
C SER A 418 13.88 -5.86 -31.18
N LYS A 419 13.48 -7.12 -31.03
CA LYS A 419 12.08 -7.53 -30.87
C LYS A 419 11.70 -7.90 -29.44
N TYR A 420 12.66 -8.37 -28.64
CA TYR A 420 12.52 -8.72 -27.22
C TYR A 420 11.30 -9.60 -26.88
N PRO A 421 11.01 -10.71 -27.59
CA PRO A 421 9.78 -11.48 -27.37
C PRO A 421 9.70 -12.07 -25.97
N TYR A 422 10.83 -12.50 -25.39
CA TYR A 422 10.88 -13.05 -24.03
C TYR A 422 10.67 -11.98 -22.94
N ASN A 423 11.13 -10.76 -23.17
CA ASN A 423 10.84 -9.65 -22.28
C ASN A 423 9.33 -9.32 -22.34
N SER A 424 8.73 -9.33 -23.54
CA SER A 424 7.30 -9.15 -23.72
C SER A 424 6.48 -10.25 -23.01
N TYR A 425 6.97 -11.50 -23.00
CA TYR A 425 6.35 -12.59 -22.27
C TYR A 425 6.32 -12.33 -20.75
N ASN A 426 7.40 -11.80 -20.17
CA ASN A 426 7.45 -11.46 -18.76
C ASN A 426 6.36 -10.44 -18.34
N TYR A 427 5.92 -9.61 -19.28
CA TYR A 427 4.88 -8.60 -19.07
C TYR A 427 3.52 -8.97 -19.69
N SER A 428 3.35 -10.23 -20.10
CA SER A 428 2.13 -10.72 -20.72
C SER A 428 1.03 -11.10 -19.71
N THR A 429 -0.15 -11.39 -20.23
CA THR A 429 -1.29 -11.91 -19.49
C THR A 429 -1.02 -13.24 -18.81
N GLU A 430 -0.06 -14.04 -19.30
CA GLU A 430 0.32 -15.31 -18.68
C GLU A 430 1.06 -15.10 -17.34
N ARG A 431 1.70 -13.96 -17.19
CA ARG A 431 2.52 -13.62 -16.01
C ARG A 431 1.77 -12.78 -14.99
N VAL A 432 0.45 -13.02 -14.82
CA VAL A 432 -0.40 -12.38 -13.82
C VAL A 432 -1.11 -13.44 -12.99
N ALA A 433 -1.09 -13.26 -11.67
CA ALA A 433 -1.80 -14.04 -10.67
C ALA A 433 -2.78 -13.16 -9.91
N LYS A 434 -3.75 -13.79 -9.22
CA LYS A 434 -4.58 -13.12 -8.23
C LYS A 434 -3.79 -12.95 -6.93
N GLY A 435 -3.94 -11.78 -6.30
CA GLY A 435 -3.36 -11.52 -4.98
C GLY A 435 -4.27 -11.95 -3.81
N ASP A 436 -5.37 -12.63 -4.13
CA ASP A 436 -6.37 -13.08 -3.14
C ASP A 436 -5.75 -14.11 -2.18
N PHE A 437 -6.00 -13.95 -0.88
CA PHE A 437 -5.59 -14.96 0.10
C PHE A 437 -6.50 -15.03 1.33
N ILE A 438 -6.43 -16.18 2.02
CA ILE A 438 -6.96 -16.40 3.37
C ILE A 438 -5.84 -16.98 4.21
N ARG A 439 -5.59 -16.38 5.39
CA ARG A 439 -4.50 -16.75 6.29
C ARG A 439 -4.99 -16.99 7.70
N LEU A 440 -4.55 -18.07 8.34
CA LEU A 440 -4.61 -18.25 9.78
C LEU A 440 -3.50 -17.38 10.42
N LYS A 441 -3.89 -16.18 10.87
CA LYS A 441 -2.96 -15.18 11.39
C LYS A 441 -2.51 -15.53 12.80
N THR A 442 -3.45 -15.91 13.68
CA THR A 442 -3.14 -16.23 15.07
C THR A 442 -4.10 -17.30 15.60
N ILE A 443 -3.54 -18.23 16.36
CA ILE A 443 -4.27 -19.10 17.26
C ILE A 443 -3.67 -18.99 18.65
N SER A 444 -4.48 -18.82 19.68
CA SER A 444 -3.98 -18.79 21.06
C SER A 444 -4.92 -19.51 22.00
N LEU A 445 -4.32 -20.25 22.92
CA LEU A 445 -5.01 -20.97 23.99
C LEU A 445 -4.53 -20.41 25.32
N THR A 446 -5.46 -19.88 26.10
CA THR A 446 -5.19 -19.31 27.44
C THR A 446 -5.93 -20.11 28.50
N TYR A 447 -5.22 -20.56 29.50
CA TYR A 447 -5.77 -21.15 30.70
C TYR A 447 -5.56 -20.21 31.89
N LYS A 448 -6.65 -19.87 32.59
CA LYS A 448 -6.63 -19.09 33.83
C LYS A 448 -6.77 -20.02 35.01
N VAL A 449 -5.87 -19.93 35.98
CA VAL A 449 -5.99 -20.71 37.21
C VAL A 449 -7.19 -20.23 38.02
N PRO A 450 -8.14 -21.13 38.38
CA PRO A 450 -9.31 -20.72 39.12
C PRO A 450 -8.98 -20.06 40.47
N LYS A 451 -9.67 -18.96 40.77
CA LYS A 451 -9.41 -18.11 41.97
C LYS A 451 -9.39 -18.89 43.28
N HIS A 452 -10.18 -19.96 43.41
CA HIS A 452 -10.22 -20.76 44.65
C HIS A 452 -8.88 -21.48 44.95
N TYR A 453 -8.06 -21.80 43.94
CA TYR A 453 -6.70 -22.32 44.16
C TYR A 453 -5.74 -21.21 44.56
N LEU A 454 -5.87 -20.01 43.95
CA LEU A 454 -4.98 -18.86 44.20
C LEU A 454 -5.21 -18.30 45.61
N GLN A 455 -6.44 -18.26 46.12
CA GLN A 455 -6.76 -17.80 47.46
C GLN A 455 -6.04 -18.57 48.56
N ARG A 456 -5.67 -19.85 48.31
CA ARG A 456 -4.89 -20.67 49.26
C ARG A 456 -3.46 -20.14 49.41
N THR A 457 -2.91 -19.49 48.44
CA THR A 457 -1.53 -18.95 48.46
C THR A 457 -1.39 -17.64 49.22
N LYS A 458 -2.49 -16.89 49.43
CA LYS A 458 -2.56 -15.57 50.07
C LYS A 458 -1.69 -14.47 49.44
N VAL A 459 -0.97 -14.81 48.37
CA VAL A 459 -0.01 -13.93 47.68
C VAL A 459 -0.44 -13.70 46.22
N LEU A 460 -0.96 -14.75 45.57
CA LEU A 460 -1.27 -14.69 44.15
C LEU A 460 -2.72 -14.25 43.91
N SER A 461 -2.91 -13.20 43.14
CA SER A 461 -4.22 -12.66 42.77
C SER A 461 -4.75 -13.20 41.43
N ASP A 462 -3.88 -13.42 40.45
CA ASP A 462 -4.19 -13.96 39.12
C ASP A 462 -3.00 -14.75 38.55
N VAL A 463 -3.28 -15.90 37.94
CA VAL A 463 -2.26 -16.68 37.21
C VAL A 463 -2.88 -17.16 35.92
N SER A 464 -2.24 -16.89 34.79
CA SER A 464 -2.66 -17.40 33.49
C SER A 464 -1.49 -17.85 32.64
N LEU A 465 -1.68 -18.96 31.92
CA LEU A 465 -0.75 -19.50 30.92
C LEU A 465 -1.38 -19.35 29.53
N THR A 466 -0.66 -18.69 28.63
CA THR A 466 -1.07 -18.53 27.23
C THR A 466 -0.04 -19.19 26.31
N VAL A 467 -0.51 -20.02 25.40
CA VAL A 467 0.27 -20.56 24.28
C VAL A 467 -0.31 -19.99 23.00
N ALA A 468 0.51 -19.33 22.21
CA ALA A 468 0.09 -18.68 20.98
C ALA A 468 0.99 -19.03 19.81
N GLY A 469 0.40 -19.17 18.63
CA GLY A 469 1.10 -19.27 17.36
C GLY A 469 0.63 -18.17 16.41
N SER A 470 1.58 -17.56 15.71
CA SER A 470 1.29 -16.49 14.72
C SER A 470 1.85 -16.84 13.36
N ASN A 471 1.19 -16.35 12.30
CA ASN A 471 1.54 -16.57 10.88
C ASN A 471 1.62 -18.05 10.50
N LEU A 472 0.66 -18.85 10.99
CA LEU A 472 0.78 -20.31 10.98
C LEU A 472 0.55 -20.93 9.60
N TRP A 473 -0.43 -20.45 8.87
CA TRP A 473 -0.87 -21.12 7.66
C TRP A 473 -1.54 -20.17 6.66
N LEU A 474 -1.07 -20.23 5.42
CA LEU A 474 -1.73 -19.65 4.26
C LEU A 474 -2.74 -20.68 3.73
N ILE A 475 -4.01 -20.50 4.07
CA ILE A 475 -5.09 -21.48 3.77
C ILE A 475 -5.41 -21.47 2.28
N TYR A 476 -5.45 -20.28 1.69
CA TYR A 476 -5.73 -20.07 0.27
C TYR A 476 -4.80 -19.02 -0.32
N ALA A 477 -4.28 -19.27 -1.51
CA ALA A 477 -3.63 -18.33 -2.42
C ALA A 477 -3.72 -18.87 -3.85
N ASP A 478 -3.49 -18.01 -4.86
CA ASP A 478 -3.47 -18.40 -6.27
C ASP A 478 -2.34 -19.42 -6.54
N LYS A 479 -2.66 -20.51 -7.22
CA LYS A 479 -1.70 -21.57 -7.60
C LYS A 479 -0.54 -21.05 -8.47
N LYS A 480 -0.79 -20.01 -9.29
CA LYS A 480 0.26 -19.36 -10.11
C LYS A 480 1.39 -18.76 -9.28
N LEU A 481 1.18 -18.49 -7.99
CA LEU A 481 2.21 -17.99 -7.08
C LEU A 481 3.19 -19.09 -6.64
N ASN A 482 2.94 -20.35 -6.98
CA ASN A 482 3.78 -21.51 -6.69
C ASN A 482 4.22 -21.61 -5.22
N GLY A 483 3.26 -21.38 -4.31
CA GLY A 483 3.48 -21.42 -2.86
C GLY A 483 4.12 -20.17 -2.26
N GLN A 484 4.40 -19.13 -3.07
CA GLN A 484 4.85 -17.84 -2.57
C GLN A 484 3.70 -17.09 -1.93
N ASP A 485 4.04 -16.30 -0.91
CA ASP A 485 3.07 -15.53 -0.15
C ASP A 485 2.66 -14.26 -0.92
N PRO A 486 1.37 -14.09 -1.28
CA PRO A 486 0.91 -12.94 -2.04
C PRO A 486 1.12 -11.60 -1.32
N GLU A 487 1.11 -11.57 0.01
CA GLU A 487 1.32 -10.35 0.82
C GLU A 487 2.75 -9.79 0.67
N PHE A 488 3.71 -10.64 0.32
CA PHE A 488 5.14 -10.27 0.23
C PHE A 488 5.70 -10.32 -1.20
N TYR A 489 4.90 -10.63 -2.19
CA TYR A 489 5.37 -10.93 -3.53
C TYR A 489 5.99 -9.74 -4.27
N ASN A 490 5.42 -8.53 -4.15
CA ASN A 490 5.79 -7.35 -4.95
C ASN A 490 6.60 -6.28 -4.20
N THR A 491 7.24 -6.60 -3.10
CA THR A 491 7.96 -5.63 -2.28
C THR A 491 9.34 -5.23 -2.79
N GLY A 492 9.59 -5.36 -4.11
CA GLY A 492 10.83 -4.90 -4.75
C GLY A 492 12.02 -5.82 -4.60
N GLY A 493 11.79 -7.10 -4.33
CA GLY A 493 12.82 -8.12 -4.17
C GLY A 493 12.23 -9.41 -3.63
N VAL A 494 13.06 -10.30 -3.14
CA VAL A 494 12.61 -11.49 -2.40
C VAL A 494 12.35 -11.08 -0.96
N ALA A 495 11.17 -10.53 -0.67
CA ALA A 495 10.75 -10.33 0.71
C ALA A 495 10.44 -11.69 1.34
N GLN A 496 11.07 -11.96 2.46
CA GLN A 496 10.74 -13.16 3.24
C GLN A 496 9.39 -12.96 3.92
N PRO A 497 8.46 -13.94 3.80
CA PRO A 497 7.25 -13.93 4.59
C PRO A 497 7.55 -13.86 6.08
N LEU A 498 6.65 -13.30 6.87
CA LEU A 498 6.77 -13.30 8.31
C LEU A 498 6.93 -14.75 8.81
N SER A 499 7.96 -14.99 9.60
CA SER A 499 8.22 -16.30 10.18
C SER A 499 7.07 -16.74 11.08
N ARG A 500 6.84 -18.05 11.13
CA ARG A 500 5.94 -18.64 12.13
C ARG A 500 6.53 -18.42 13.51
N GLN A 501 5.74 -17.90 14.42
CA GLN A 501 6.17 -17.62 15.78
C GLN A 501 5.32 -18.40 16.77
N PHE A 502 5.96 -18.97 17.77
CA PHE A 502 5.31 -19.63 18.90
C PHE A 502 5.73 -18.93 20.18
N THR A 503 4.75 -18.57 20.97
CA THR A 503 4.96 -17.81 22.21
C THR A 503 4.28 -18.54 23.37
N ILE A 504 5.00 -18.68 24.47
CA ILE A 504 4.45 -19.14 25.75
C ILE A 504 4.59 -17.99 26.72
N ALA A 505 3.48 -17.54 27.29
CA ALA A 505 3.44 -16.44 28.26
C ALA A 505 2.80 -16.91 29.56
N LEU A 506 3.49 -16.71 30.67
CA LEU A 506 2.99 -16.92 32.02
C LEU A 506 2.81 -15.56 32.68
N ASN A 507 1.54 -15.20 32.99
CA ASN A 507 1.24 -13.98 33.72
C ASN A 507 0.92 -14.33 35.16
N ILE A 508 1.56 -13.64 36.09
CA ILE A 508 1.39 -13.85 37.54
C ILE A 508 1.08 -12.48 38.15
N GLY A 509 -0.08 -12.35 38.77
CA GLY A 509 -0.48 -11.18 39.58
C GLY A 509 -0.33 -11.50 41.06
N PHE A 510 0.16 -10.55 41.80
CA PHE A 510 0.36 -10.60 43.24
C PHE A 510 -0.65 -9.77 44.00
#